data_bbaeac82c4546c005325b2bf3544c775
#
_entry.id   bbaeac82c4546c005325b2bf3544c775
#
_cell.length_a   1.000
_cell.length_b   1.000
_cell.length_c   1.000
_cell.angle_alpha   90.00
_cell.angle_beta   90.00
_cell.angle_gamma   90.00
#
_symmetry.space_group_name_H-M   'P 1'
#
loop_
_entity.id
_entity.type
_entity.pdbx_description
1 polymer ?
#
loop_
_entity_poly.entity_id
_entity_poly.type
_entity_poly.pdbx_seq_one_letter_code
_entity_poly.pdbx_strand_id
1 'polypeptide(L)'
;MLRIKLTLLTLIISAYATVSNSDVILLDSKPINAKSEKIVENQLNETPVDIWERIRRELTIKIPNDQIAATSIYRERLYKNQSAVNRISKSGQRYLFHTLSRAQELDLPVELALLPFVESEFDPYAKSVDGATGIWQFMPATGKEWGLKSNWWYDGKKDVLASTEAALKFLSYLHQKFDEDWLLAMAAYNTGPTRVNRAIKKNKTQDKGIRFWDLDLPKETTAYVPKLLVLCELINNPKSFEVNLPSIANRPYFQRVKIPGQLDLMQAADLAGLKPETIYELN
;
A
#
# COMPACT_ATOMS: atom_id res chain seq x y z
N MET A 1 13.44 -13.72 -36.90
CA MET A 1 13.67 -12.91 -35.67
C MET A 1 12.88 -11.58 -35.64
N LEU A 2 12.62 -10.93 -36.78
CA LEU A 2 11.93 -9.62 -36.81
C LEU A 2 10.41 -9.69 -36.57
N ARG A 3 9.74 -10.81 -36.84
CA ARG A 3 8.27 -10.97 -36.66
C ARG A 3 7.81 -11.16 -35.22
N ILE A 4 8.67 -11.65 -34.32
CA ILE A 4 8.34 -11.85 -32.92
C ILE A 4 8.36 -10.53 -32.14
N LYS A 5 9.24 -9.59 -32.50
CA LYS A 5 9.29 -8.25 -31.87
C LYS A 5 8.03 -7.40 -32.13
N LEU A 6 7.42 -7.55 -33.29
CA LEU A 6 6.23 -6.75 -33.65
C LEU A 6 4.96 -7.25 -32.96
N THR A 7 4.86 -8.55 -32.68
CA THR A 7 3.68 -9.15 -32.02
C THR A 7 3.64 -8.86 -30.52
N LEU A 8 4.80 -8.73 -29.84
CA LEU A 8 4.84 -8.37 -28.42
C LEU A 8 4.55 -6.89 -28.18
N LEU A 9 4.98 -6.00 -29.09
CA LEU A 9 4.75 -4.56 -28.93
C LEU A 9 3.28 -4.18 -29.15
N THR A 10 2.55 -4.92 -29.99
CA THR A 10 1.10 -4.72 -30.21
C THR A 10 0.26 -5.23 -29.03
N LEU A 11 0.75 -6.21 -28.27
CA LEU A 11 0.09 -6.73 -27.07
C LEU A 11 0.11 -5.75 -25.88
N ILE A 12 1.12 -4.89 -25.80
CA ILE A 12 1.27 -3.92 -24.71
C ILE A 12 0.29 -2.74 -24.84
N ILE A 13 -0.17 -2.43 -26.05
CA ILE A 13 -1.02 -1.25 -26.31
C ILE A 13 -2.52 -1.57 -26.25
N SER A 14 -2.95 -2.83 -26.35
CA SER A 14 -4.37 -3.23 -26.41
C SER A 14 -4.97 -3.79 -25.12
N ALA A 15 -4.25 -3.88 -24.01
CA ALA A 15 -4.71 -4.51 -22.77
C ALA A 15 -5.34 -3.53 -21.76
N TYR A 16 -6.23 -2.66 -22.20
CA TYR A 16 -7.11 -1.89 -21.33
C TYR A 16 -8.54 -2.43 -21.43
N ALA A 17 -8.82 -3.62 -20.89
CA ALA A 17 -10.18 -4.01 -20.53
C ALA A 17 -10.18 -5.31 -19.69
N THR A 18 -10.76 -5.23 -18.52
CA THR A 18 -11.32 -6.28 -17.67
C THR A 18 -10.38 -7.29 -17.03
N VAL A 19 -10.09 -7.08 -15.74
CA VAL A 19 -9.57 -8.13 -14.84
C VAL A 19 -10.76 -8.78 -14.15
N SER A 20 -11.02 -10.03 -14.47
CA SER A 20 -11.66 -10.98 -13.57
C SER A 20 -10.81 -12.24 -13.53
N ASN A 21 -10.73 -12.82 -12.34
CA ASN A 21 -9.92 -13.96 -11.93
C ASN A 21 -9.61 -15.03 -12.98
N SER A 22 -8.35 -15.47 -12.92
CA SER A 22 -7.76 -16.72 -13.46
C SER A 22 -7.80 -16.92 -14.98
N ASP A 23 -6.60 -17.18 -15.50
CA ASP A 23 -6.27 -17.81 -16.78
C ASP A 23 -6.23 -16.93 -18.03
N VAL A 24 -5.02 -16.92 -18.62
CA VAL A 24 -4.72 -16.71 -20.04
C VAL A 24 -5.64 -15.74 -20.78
N ILE A 25 -5.20 -14.51 -20.96
CA ILE A 25 -5.86 -13.57 -21.88
C ILE A 25 -5.56 -14.00 -23.31
N LEU A 26 -6.56 -14.64 -23.96
CA LEU A 26 -6.63 -14.75 -25.42
C LEU A 26 -7.29 -13.44 -25.92
N LEU A 27 -6.54 -12.66 -26.69
CA LEU A 27 -7.06 -11.50 -27.40
C LEU A 27 -7.93 -11.97 -28.57
N ASP A 28 -9.26 -11.85 -28.43
CA ASP A 28 -10.17 -11.99 -29.57
C ASP A 28 -10.38 -10.61 -30.21
N SER A 29 -10.05 -10.51 -31.48
CA SER A 29 -10.08 -9.28 -32.28
C SER A 29 -11.49 -8.98 -32.83
N LYS A 30 -12.53 -8.95 -32.00
CA LYS A 30 -13.85 -8.46 -32.44
C LYS A 30 -13.96 -6.95 -32.24
N PRO A 31 -14.56 -6.22 -33.20
CA PRO A 31 -14.74 -4.78 -33.07
C PRO A 31 -15.69 -4.47 -31.90
N ILE A 32 -15.22 -3.59 -31.02
CA ILE A 32 -15.99 -3.09 -29.87
C ILE A 32 -17.18 -2.30 -30.40
N ASN A 33 -18.37 -2.59 -29.94
CA ASN A 33 -19.60 -1.91 -30.36
C ASN A 33 -19.63 -0.49 -29.78
N ALA A 34 -20.05 0.51 -30.54
CA ALA A 34 -20.14 1.93 -30.17
C ALA A 34 -20.89 2.21 -28.83
N LYS A 35 -21.74 1.27 -28.40
CA LYS A 35 -22.42 1.33 -27.10
C LYS A 35 -21.47 0.98 -25.93
N SER A 36 -20.50 0.09 -26.18
CA SER A 36 -19.45 -0.27 -25.22
C SER A 36 -18.41 0.84 -25.06
N GLU A 37 -18.09 1.54 -26.14
CA GLU A 37 -17.19 2.71 -26.11
C GLU A 37 -17.74 3.84 -25.24
N LYS A 38 -19.04 4.15 -25.35
CA LYS A 38 -19.68 5.17 -24.51
C LYS A 38 -19.76 4.79 -23.04
N ILE A 39 -19.91 3.50 -22.71
CA ILE A 39 -19.91 3.03 -21.32
C ILE A 39 -18.49 3.12 -20.73
N VAL A 40 -17.48 2.75 -21.51
CA VAL A 40 -16.07 2.85 -21.10
C VAL A 40 -15.65 4.32 -21.00
N GLU A 41 -16.07 5.19 -21.92
CA GLU A 41 -15.80 6.63 -21.90
C GLU A 41 -16.48 7.33 -20.71
N ASN A 42 -17.71 6.97 -20.37
CA ASN A 42 -18.38 7.47 -19.15
C ASN A 42 -17.71 6.96 -17.86
N GLN A 43 -17.27 5.73 -17.80
CA GLN A 43 -16.54 5.19 -16.63
C GLN A 43 -15.16 5.85 -16.49
N LEU A 44 -14.46 6.14 -17.59
CA LEU A 44 -13.19 6.86 -17.58
C LEU A 44 -13.34 8.31 -17.09
N ASN A 45 -14.47 8.96 -17.36
CA ASN A 45 -14.76 10.32 -16.89
C ASN A 45 -15.09 10.38 -15.37
N GLU A 46 -15.44 9.26 -14.73
CA GLU A 46 -15.71 9.18 -13.30
C GLU A 46 -14.48 8.72 -12.46
N THR A 47 -13.48 8.17 -13.11
CA THR A 47 -12.27 7.67 -12.42
C THR A 47 -11.33 8.83 -12.12
N PRO A 48 -10.94 9.06 -10.84
CA PRO A 48 -10.00 10.11 -10.51
C PRO A 48 -8.67 9.95 -11.25
N VAL A 49 -8.18 11.03 -11.86
CA VAL A 49 -6.87 11.05 -12.54
C VAL A 49 -5.74 10.99 -11.51
N ASP A 50 -5.98 11.54 -10.32
CA ASP A 50 -5.04 11.59 -9.20
C ASP A 50 -5.41 10.54 -8.14
N ILE A 51 -4.43 9.74 -7.72
CA ILE A 51 -4.62 8.71 -6.70
C ILE A 51 -5.01 9.30 -5.33
N TRP A 52 -4.55 10.52 -5.01
CA TRP A 52 -4.92 11.20 -3.79
C TRP A 52 -6.40 11.53 -3.73
N GLU A 53 -7.00 11.88 -4.87
CA GLU A 53 -8.44 12.11 -4.96
C GLU A 53 -9.22 10.81 -4.74
N ARG A 54 -8.75 9.69 -5.31
CA ARG A 54 -9.31 8.37 -5.05
C ARG A 54 -9.29 8.03 -3.57
N ILE A 55 -8.16 8.27 -2.88
CA ILE A 55 -8.02 8.05 -1.44
C ILE A 55 -8.97 8.96 -0.65
N ARG A 56 -9.02 10.27 -0.96
CA ARG A 56 -9.88 11.25 -0.24
C ARG A 56 -11.34 10.85 -0.19
N ARG A 57 -11.84 10.24 -1.26
CA ARG A 57 -13.26 9.83 -1.37
C ARG A 57 -13.63 8.73 -0.38
N GLU A 58 -12.65 7.96 0.09
CA GLU A 58 -12.87 6.75 0.87
C GLU A 58 -12.22 6.78 2.27
N LEU A 59 -11.59 7.88 2.66
CA LEU A 59 -11.04 8.03 4.02
C LEU A 59 -12.16 7.98 5.06
N THR A 60 -12.06 7.04 5.98
CA THR A 60 -13.05 6.79 7.03
C THR A 60 -12.53 6.97 8.44
N ILE A 61 -11.25 6.67 8.68
CA ILE A 61 -10.63 6.70 10.00
C ILE A 61 -10.18 8.13 10.32
N LYS A 62 -10.76 8.71 11.39
CA LYS A 62 -10.50 10.10 11.78
C LYS A 62 -9.77 10.17 13.12
N ILE A 63 -9.03 11.27 13.31
CA ILE A 63 -8.48 11.62 14.62
C ILE A 63 -9.66 12.05 15.51
N PRO A 64 -9.87 11.40 16.68
CA PRO A 64 -10.90 11.84 17.62
C PRO A 64 -10.63 13.27 18.11
N ASN A 65 -11.68 14.07 18.30
CA ASN A 65 -11.54 15.48 18.68
C ASN A 65 -10.75 15.68 19.99
N ASP A 66 -10.90 14.75 20.95
CA ASP A 66 -10.19 14.74 22.23
C ASP A 66 -8.72 14.35 22.09
N GLN A 67 -8.26 13.90 20.90
CA GLN A 67 -6.91 13.42 20.62
C GLN A 67 -6.13 14.31 19.63
N ILE A 68 -6.69 15.41 19.17
CA ILE A 68 -6.03 16.34 18.24
C ILE A 68 -4.70 16.85 18.82
N ALA A 69 -4.68 17.20 20.11
CA ALA A 69 -3.47 17.66 20.78
C ALA A 69 -2.36 16.60 20.80
N ALA A 70 -2.71 15.31 20.95
CA ALA A 70 -1.74 14.21 20.94
C ALA A 70 -1.09 13.99 19.57
N THR A 71 -1.68 14.50 18.49
CA THR A 71 -1.16 14.41 17.13
C THR A 71 -0.35 15.63 16.67
N SER A 72 -0.34 16.73 17.46
CA SER A 72 0.23 18.04 17.08
C SER A 72 1.69 17.96 16.63
N ILE A 73 2.53 17.21 17.35
CA ILE A 73 3.96 17.05 17.03
C ILE A 73 4.20 16.43 15.62
N TYR A 74 3.31 15.54 15.18
CA TYR A 74 3.39 14.90 13.85
C TYR A 74 2.86 15.85 12.79
N ARG A 75 1.82 16.64 13.12
CA ARG A 75 1.27 17.67 12.26
C ARG A 75 2.30 18.78 12.00
N GLU A 76 2.99 19.27 13.02
CA GLU A 76 4.05 20.28 12.92
C GLU A 76 5.21 19.85 12.00
N ARG A 77 5.56 18.55 11.98
CA ARG A 77 6.61 18.02 11.09
C ARG A 77 6.26 18.12 9.61
N LEU A 78 4.97 18.12 9.27
CA LEU A 78 4.49 18.22 7.90
C LEU A 78 4.04 19.64 7.55
N TYR A 79 3.71 20.47 8.54
CA TYR A 79 3.30 21.85 8.36
C TYR A 79 4.41 22.66 7.70
N LYS A 80 4.09 23.33 6.59
CA LYS A 80 5.03 24.10 5.75
C LYS A 80 6.25 23.30 5.27
N ASN A 81 6.21 21.96 5.36
CA ASN A 81 7.34 21.12 4.98
C ASN A 81 7.12 20.48 3.59
N GLN A 82 7.23 21.32 2.56
CA GLN A 82 7.06 20.89 1.17
C GLN A 82 8.04 19.77 0.78
N SER A 83 9.26 19.78 1.32
CA SER A 83 10.26 18.75 1.04
C SER A 83 9.82 17.36 1.52
N ALA A 84 9.25 17.26 2.74
CA ALA A 84 8.71 16.02 3.25
C ALA A 84 7.52 15.52 2.40
N VAL A 85 6.63 16.41 2.00
CA VAL A 85 5.45 16.08 1.17
C VAL A 85 5.88 15.62 -0.23
N ASN A 86 6.90 16.24 -0.82
CA ASN A 86 7.47 15.80 -2.09
C ASN A 86 8.07 14.39 -1.99
N ARG A 87 8.76 14.05 -0.89
CA ARG A 87 9.27 12.68 -0.66
C ARG A 87 8.13 11.68 -0.55
N ILE A 88 7.07 11.98 0.21
CA ILE A 88 5.88 11.13 0.32
C ILE A 88 5.31 10.84 -1.07
N SER A 89 5.04 11.86 -1.88
CA SER A 89 4.50 11.66 -3.22
C SER A 89 5.44 10.84 -4.10
N LYS A 90 6.76 11.13 -4.05
CA LYS A 90 7.76 10.40 -4.85
C LYS A 90 7.85 8.93 -4.46
N SER A 91 7.87 8.62 -3.16
CA SER A 91 8.01 7.24 -2.67
C SER A 91 6.78 6.39 -2.98
N GLY A 92 5.57 6.98 -2.96
CA GLY A 92 4.33 6.27 -3.29
C GLY A 92 4.14 5.93 -4.77
N GLN A 93 4.81 6.64 -5.70
CA GLN A 93 4.54 6.55 -7.14
C GLN A 93 4.52 5.13 -7.71
N ARG A 94 5.40 4.23 -7.22
CA ARG A 94 5.54 2.89 -7.79
C ARG A 94 4.49 1.91 -7.28
N TYR A 95 4.12 2.00 -6.00
CA TYR A 95 3.43 0.91 -5.33
C TYR A 95 2.08 1.30 -4.72
N LEU A 96 1.82 2.59 -4.51
CA LEU A 96 0.59 3.06 -3.86
C LEU A 96 -0.66 2.64 -4.61
N PHE A 97 -0.64 2.68 -5.96
CA PHE A 97 -1.78 2.19 -6.75
C PHE A 97 -2.09 0.72 -6.45
N HIS A 98 -1.06 -0.12 -6.34
CA HIS A 98 -1.23 -1.53 -6.04
C HIS A 98 -1.76 -1.77 -4.63
N THR A 99 -1.13 -1.14 -3.61
CA THR A 99 -1.56 -1.32 -2.20
C THR A 99 -2.98 -0.82 -1.98
N LEU A 100 -3.34 0.32 -2.59
CA LEU A 100 -4.68 0.89 -2.54
C LEU A 100 -5.71 -0.01 -3.22
N SER A 101 -5.45 -0.42 -4.46
CA SER A 101 -6.37 -1.30 -5.21
C SER A 101 -6.59 -2.60 -4.47
N ARG A 102 -5.52 -3.17 -3.87
CA ARG A 102 -5.66 -4.42 -3.13
C ARG A 102 -6.42 -4.27 -1.82
N ALA A 103 -6.26 -3.14 -1.10
CA ALA A 103 -7.07 -2.86 0.08
C ALA A 103 -8.56 -2.76 -0.27
N GLN A 104 -8.91 -2.04 -1.34
CA GLN A 104 -10.28 -1.91 -1.82
C GLN A 104 -10.89 -3.23 -2.29
N GLU A 105 -10.14 -4.07 -3.03
CA GLU A 105 -10.57 -5.41 -3.44
C GLU A 105 -10.90 -6.34 -2.26
N LEU A 106 -10.35 -6.06 -1.10
CA LEU A 106 -10.58 -6.79 0.15
C LEU A 106 -11.58 -6.10 1.08
N ASP A 107 -12.25 -5.03 0.62
CA ASP A 107 -13.18 -4.22 1.40
C ASP A 107 -12.54 -3.68 2.71
N LEU A 108 -11.25 -3.35 2.66
CA LEU A 108 -10.52 -2.80 3.80
C LEU A 108 -10.37 -1.28 3.68
N PRO A 109 -10.28 -0.55 4.82
CA PRO A 109 -10.05 0.89 4.81
C PRO A 109 -8.82 1.29 3.99
N VAL A 110 -8.96 2.31 3.15
CA VAL A 110 -7.89 2.79 2.27
C VAL A 110 -6.68 3.33 3.04
N GLU A 111 -6.90 3.74 4.28
CA GLU A 111 -5.85 4.16 5.21
C GLU A 111 -4.78 3.08 5.41
N LEU A 112 -5.16 1.81 5.35
CA LEU A 112 -4.22 0.71 5.51
C LEU A 112 -3.22 0.64 4.35
N ALA A 113 -3.61 1.05 3.14
CA ALA A 113 -2.71 1.14 1.99
C ALA A 113 -1.60 2.20 2.16
N LEU A 114 -1.75 3.10 3.13
CA LEU A 114 -0.80 4.17 3.46
C LEU A 114 0.22 3.75 4.53
N LEU A 115 0.04 2.61 5.19
CA LEU A 115 0.98 2.13 6.21
C LEU A 115 2.42 2.03 5.71
N PRO A 116 2.72 1.61 4.47
CA PRO A 116 4.08 1.59 3.94
C PRO A 116 4.80 2.95 3.98
N PHE A 117 4.09 4.08 3.98
CA PHE A 117 4.72 5.40 4.20
C PHE A 117 5.31 5.52 5.61
N VAL A 118 4.66 4.93 6.61
CA VAL A 118 5.08 4.99 8.01
C VAL A 118 6.13 3.92 8.31
N GLU A 119 6.06 2.78 7.63
CA GLU A 119 6.94 1.62 7.82
C GLU A 119 8.32 1.81 7.17
N SER A 120 8.35 2.23 5.90
CA SER A 120 9.58 2.21 5.10
C SER A 120 9.68 3.31 4.04
N GLU A 121 8.75 4.27 4.00
CA GLU A 121 8.58 5.18 2.87
C GLU A 121 8.46 4.43 1.52
N PHE A 122 7.78 3.27 1.49
CA PHE A 122 7.64 2.38 0.32
C PHE A 122 8.97 1.81 -0.23
N ASP A 123 10.01 1.71 0.57
CA ASP A 123 11.27 1.07 0.15
C ASP A 123 11.17 -0.46 0.28
N PRO A 124 11.16 -1.23 -0.84
CA PRO A 124 11.08 -2.69 -0.81
C PRO A 124 12.33 -3.36 -0.24
N TYR A 125 13.43 -2.63 -0.16
CA TYR A 125 14.71 -3.12 0.36
C TYR A 125 14.99 -2.66 1.79
N ALA A 126 14.10 -1.85 2.38
CA ALA A 126 14.24 -1.40 3.76
C ALA A 126 14.42 -2.57 4.72
N LYS A 127 15.36 -2.43 5.62
CA LYS A 127 15.65 -3.42 6.67
C LYS A 127 15.93 -2.72 7.98
N SER A 128 15.14 -3.01 9.01
CA SER A 128 15.38 -2.48 10.35
C SER A 128 16.51 -3.20 11.06
N VAL A 129 17.02 -2.62 12.15
CA VAL A 129 18.04 -3.23 13.02
C VAL A 129 17.56 -4.59 13.56
N ASP A 130 16.27 -4.71 13.86
CA ASP A 130 15.66 -5.94 14.40
C ASP A 130 15.28 -6.94 13.30
N GLY A 131 15.56 -6.63 12.01
CA GLY A 131 15.37 -7.52 10.88
C GLY A 131 14.01 -7.45 10.22
N ALA A 132 13.15 -6.48 10.55
CA ALA A 132 11.95 -6.20 9.77
C ALA A 132 12.33 -5.78 8.34
N THR A 133 11.59 -6.23 7.32
CA THR A 133 12.03 -6.13 5.93
C THR A 133 10.88 -5.77 4.99
N GLY A 134 11.21 -4.98 3.94
CA GLY A 134 10.32 -4.63 2.83
C GLY A 134 9.39 -3.47 3.14
N ILE A 135 8.50 -3.13 2.19
CA ILE A 135 7.60 -1.98 2.33
C ILE A 135 6.68 -2.08 3.56
N TRP A 136 6.36 -3.30 3.99
CA TRP A 136 5.49 -3.61 5.11
C TRP A 136 6.23 -3.95 6.40
N GLN A 137 7.55 -3.90 6.42
CA GLN A 137 8.42 -4.18 7.57
C GLN A 137 8.05 -5.48 8.32
N PHE A 138 7.84 -6.57 7.56
CA PHE A 138 7.59 -7.86 8.18
C PHE A 138 8.81 -8.39 8.95
N MET A 139 8.60 -8.73 10.22
CA MET A 139 9.55 -9.55 10.97
C MET A 139 9.62 -10.96 10.36
N PRO A 140 10.80 -11.64 10.38
CA PRO A 140 10.96 -12.95 9.77
C PRO A 140 9.94 -13.99 10.23
N ALA A 141 9.68 -14.07 11.53
CA ALA A 141 8.73 -15.01 12.10
C ALA A 141 7.29 -14.71 11.64
N THR A 142 6.86 -13.44 11.73
CA THR A 142 5.54 -13.01 11.30
C THR A 142 5.36 -13.20 9.79
N GLY A 143 6.36 -12.86 8.98
CA GLY A 143 6.29 -13.09 7.54
C GLY A 143 6.07 -14.55 7.19
N LYS A 144 6.79 -15.47 7.86
CA LYS A 144 6.62 -16.91 7.69
C LYS A 144 5.21 -17.37 8.10
N GLU A 145 4.70 -16.89 9.23
CA GLU A 145 3.34 -17.20 9.71
C GLU A 145 2.26 -16.77 8.70
N TRP A 146 2.46 -15.63 8.03
CA TRP A 146 1.54 -15.09 7.03
C TRP A 146 1.87 -15.50 5.59
N GLY A 147 2.66 -16.59 5.42
CA GLY A 147 2.86 -17.26 4.16
C GLY A 147 3.94 -16.65 3.25
N LEU A 148 4.73 -15.69 3.75
CA LEU A 148 5.86 -15.15 3.00
C LEU A 148 7.02 -16.14 2.99
N LYS A 149 7.28 -16.69 1.80
CA LYS A 149 8.39 -17.63 1.59
C LYS A 149 9.70 -16.86 1.50
N SER A 150 10.77 -17.44 2.04
CA SER A 150 12.13 -16.93 1.88
C SER A 150 13.07 -18.11 1.65
N ASN A 151 13.96 -17.97 0.68
CA ASN A 151 15.03 -18.92 0.39
C ASN A 151 16.28 -18.15 -0.04
N TRP A 152 17.31 -18.84 -0.56
CA TRP A 152 18.56 -18.20 -1.00
C TRP A 152 18.34 -17.15 -2.11
N TRP A 153 17.35 -17.33 -2.97
CA TRP A 153 17.10 -16.51 -4.17
C TRP A 153 15.94 -15.55 -4.03
N TYR A 154 15.05 -15.77 -3.07
CA TYR A 154 13.79 -15.04 -2.97
C TYR A 154 13.45 -14.74 -1.52
N ASP A 155 13.07 -13.52 -1.25
CA ASP A 155 12.52 -13.09 0.03
C ASP A 155 11.16 -12.40 -0.16
N GLY A 156 10.09 -13.14 0.12
CA GLY A 156 8.71 -12.66 -0.04
C GLY A 156 8.36 -11.41 0.76
N LYS A 157 9.17 -11.04 1.76
CA LYS A 157 9.00 -9.78 2.50
C LYS A 157 9.37 -8.56 1.64
N LYS A 158 10.27 -8.74 0.65
CA LYS A 158 10.67 -7.72 -0.32
C LYS A 158 9.76 -7.70 -1.54
N ASP A 159 9.08 -8.82 -1.82
CA ASP A 159 8.09 -8.89 -2.90
C ASP A 159 6.86 -8.04 -2.51
N VAL A 160 6.68 -6.93 -3.20
CA VAL A 160 5.63 -5.96 -2.90
C VAL A 160 4.24 -6.57 -3.03
N LEU A 161 4.03 -7.45 -4.02
CA LEU A 161 2.73 -8.10 -4.24
C LEU A 161 2.42 -9.11 -3.14
N ALA A 162 3.37 -10.00 -2.85
CA ALA A 162 3.22 -11.03 -1.83
C ALA A 162 3.08 -10.41 -0.43
N SER A 163 3.94 -9.42 -0.11
CA SER A 163 3.90 -8.78 1.20
C SER A 163 2.67 -7.91 1.41
N THR A 164 2.13 -7.28 0.36
CA THR A 164 0.85 -6.55 0.46
C THR A 164 -0.31 -7.49 0.78
N GLU A 165 -0.39 -8.63 0.09
CA GLU A 165 -1.41 -9.64 0.37
C GLU A 165 -1.34 -10.15 1.81
N ALA A 166 -0.13 -10.46 2.29
CA ALA A 166 0.10 -10.92 3.66
C ALA A 166 -0.25 -9.85 4.69
N ALA A 167 0.15 -8.59 4.46
CA ALA A 167 -0.09 -7.48 5.39
C ALA A 167 -1.57 -7.16 5.56
N LEU A 168 -2.30 -7.07 4.45
CA LEU A 168 -3.73 -6.78 4.49
C LEU A 168 -4.53 -7.92 5.16
N LYS A 169 -4.16 -9.18 4.92
CA LYS A 169 -4.75 -10.32 5.63
C LYS A 169 -4.43 -10.29 7.13
N PHE A 170 -3.19 -9.97 7.48
CA PHE A 170 -2.80 -9.85 8.88
C PHE A 170 -3.54 -8.72 9.59
N LEU A 171 -3.67 -7.56 8.96
CA LEU A 171 -4.44 -6.43 9.48
C LEU A 171 -5.92 -6.78 9.66
N SER A 172 -6.53 -7.47 8.69
CA SER A 172 -7.91 -7.98 8.80
C SER A 172 -8.08 -8.93 9.99
N TYR A 173 -7.16 -9.87 10.17
CA TYR A 173 -7.15 -10.75 11.34
C TYR A 173 -7.03 -9.97 12.64
N LEU A 174 -6.14 -8.98 12.71
CA LEU A 174 -5.97 -8.15 13.90
C LEU A 174 -7.22 -7.33 14.20
N HIS A 175 -7.89 -6.78 13.18
CA HIS A 175 -9.15 -6.08 13.32
C HIS A 175 -10.22 -6.94 13.99
N GLN A 176 -10.44 -8.15 13.50
CA GLN A 176 -11.36 -9.10 14.12
C GLN A 176 -10.95 -9.46 15.55
N LYS A 177 -9.64 -9.61 15.81
CA LYS A 177 -9.10 -9.95 17.12
C LYS A 177 -9.28 -8.85 18.17
N PHE A 178 -9.38 -7.60 17.75
CA PHE A 178 -9.53 -6.42 18.61
C PHE A 178 -10.91 -5.77 18.46
N ASP A 179 -11.95 -6.60 18.36
CA ASP A 179 -13.36 -6.18 18.37
C ASP A 179 -13.67 -5.07 17.35
N GLU A 180 -13.14 -5.24 16.15
CA GLU A 180 -13.31 -4.32 14.99
C GLU A 180 -12.73 -2.89 15.21
N ASP A 181 -11.78 -2.73 16.13
CA ASP A 181 -11.05 -1.48 16.34
C ASP A 181 -9.80 -1.42 15.46
N TRP A 182 -9.84 -0.59 14.40
CA TRP A 182 -8.69 -0.39 13.50
C TRP A 182 -7.49 0.25 14.17
N LEU A 183 -7.65 1.13 15.15
CA LEU A 183 -6.52 1.76 15.85
C LEU A 183 -5.76 0.74 16.69
N LEU A 184 -6.49 -0.15 17.36
CA LEU A 184 -5.90 -1.28 18.09
C LEU A 184 -5.27 -2.30 17.14
N ALA A 185 -5.90 -2.57 15.99
CA ALA A 185 -5.34 -3.46 14.97
C ALA A 185 -4.00 -2.93 14.41
N MET A 186 -3.93 -1.64 14.08
CA MET A 186 -2.70 -0.99 13.62
C MET A 186 -1.62 -0.96 14.72
N ALA A 187 -2.00 -0.68 15.96
CA ALA A 187 -1.08 -0.76 17.09
C ALA A 187 -0.53 -2.19 17.27
N ALA A 188 -1.39 -3.21 17.12
CA ALA A 188 -1.01 -4.61 17.21
C ALA A 188 -0.15 -5.08 16.02
N TYR A 189 -0.34 -4.52 14.83
CA TYR A 189 0.53 -4.74 13.69
C TYR A 189 1.96 -4.29 14.01
N ASN A 190 2.12 -3.09 14.56
CA ASN A 190 3.43 -2.50 14.90
C ASN A 190 4.11 -3.20 16.09
N THR A 191 3.41 -3.43 17.21
CA THR A 191 4.05 -3.89 18.46
C THR A 191 3.77 -5.35 18.83
N GLY A 192 2.95 -6.02 18.04
CA GLY A 192 2.47 -7.38 18.29
C GLY A 192 1.19 -7.45 19.14
N PRO A 193 0.26 -8.37 18.79
CA PRO A 193 -1.05 -8.47 19.45
C PRO A 193 -0.96 -8.82 20.95
N THR A 194 0.06 -9.58 21.35
CA THR A 194 0.25 -9.96 22.77
C THR A 194 0.48 -8.74 23.66
N ARG A 195 1.23 -7.75 23.18
CA ARG A 195 1.53 -6.54 23.95
C ARG A 195 0.31 -5.66 24.11
N VAL A 196 -0.46 -5.45 23.01
CA VAL A 196 -1.71 -4.70 23.05
C VAL A 196 -2.72 -5.37 23.99
N ASN A 197 -2.91 -6.69 23.91
CA ASN A 197 -3.79 -7.44 24.82
C ASN A 197 -3.38 -7.30 26.28
N ARG A 198 -2.07 -7.29 26.58
CA ARG A 198 -1.57 -7.08 27.94
C ARG A 198 -1.91 -5.69 28.45
N ALA A 199 -1.76 -4.65 27.62
CA ALA A 199 -2.11 -3.28 27.99
C ALA A 199 -3.63 -3.14 28.24
N ILE A 200 -4.47 -3.71 27.38
CA ILE A 200 -5.93 -3.76 27.56
C ILE A 200 -6.30 -4.44 28.89
N LYS A 201 -5.74 -5.62 29.16
CA LYS A 201 -6.00 -6.35 30.43
C LYS A 201 -5.60 -5.51 31.66
N LYS A 202 -4.41 -4.87 31.61
CA LYS A 202 -3.95 -3.98 32.70
C LYS A 202 -4.94 -2.84 32.93
N ASN A 203 -5.41 -2.18 31.88
CA ASN A 203 -6.36 -1.08 31.98
C ASN A 203 -7.73 -1.55 32.53
N LYS A 204 -8.25 -2.69 32.04
CA LYS A 204 -9.50 -3.28 32.56
C LYS A 204 -9.44 -3.56 34.07
N THR A 205 -8.31 -4.04 34.60
CA THR A 205 -8.14 -4.28 36.06
C THR A 205 -8.06 -2.99 36.87
N GLN A 206 -7.83 -1.86 36.23
CA GLN A 206 -7.71 -0.54 36.86
C GLN A 206 -8.93 0.36 36.56
N ASP A 207 -9.97 -0.19 35.97
CA ASP A 207 -11.18 0.53 35.51
C ASP A 207 -10.85 1.75 34.62
N LYS A 208 -9.88 1.59 33.72
CA LYS A 208 -9.44 2.61 32.76
C LYS A 208 -9.95 2.31 31.34
N GLY A 209 -9.97 3.32 30.50
CA GLY A 209 -10.31 3.19 29.09
C GLY A 209 -9.39 2.21 28.35
N ILE A 210 -9.94 1.57 27.31
CA ILE A 210 -9.24 0.54 26.53
C ILE A 210 -9.06 0.94 25.06
N ARG A 211 -9.42 2.19 24.69
CA ARG A 211 -9.12 2.72 23.37
C ARG A 211 -7.61 2.79 23.17
N PHE A 212 -7.14 2.76 21.93
CA PHE A 212 -5.71 2.93 21.61
C PHE A 212 -5.04 4.05 22.42
N TRP A 213 -5.69 5.21 22.55
CA TRP A 213 -5.20 6.41 23.23
C TRP A 213 -5.07 6.27 24.76
N ASP A 214 -5.76 5.31 25.35
CA ASP A 214 -5.79 5.09 26.79
C ASP A 214 -4.71 4.08 27.23
N LEU A 215 -4.06 3.39 26.25
CA LEU A 215 -3.15 2.28 26.53
C LEU A 215 -1.70 2.74 26.74
N ASP A 216 -1.06 2.15 27.73
CA ASP A 216 0.39 2.27 27.96
C ASP A 216 1.14 1.34 26.98
N LEU A 217 1.49 1.89 25.81
CA LEU A 217 2.19 1.20 24.74
C LEU A 217 3.60 1.79 24.53
N PRO A 218 4.52 1.06 23.86
CA PRO A 218 5.83 1.59 23.54
C PRO A 218 5.74 2.93 22.79
N LYS A 219 6.72 3.82 23.01
CA LYS A 219 6.80 5.14 22.36
C LYS A 219 6.71 5.07 20.82
N GLU A 220 7.28 4.02 20.25
CA GLU A 220 7.17 3.79 18.80
C GLU A 220 5.71 3.56 18.39
N THR A 221 5.01 2.69 19.10
CA THR A 221 3.60 2.34 18.81
C THR A 221 2.65 3.52 19.07
N THR A 222 2.87 4.27 20.17
CA THR A 222 2.09 5.47 20.45
C THR A 222 2.31 6.59 19.43
N ALA A 223 3.42 6.54 18.68
CA ALA A 223 3.71 7.44 17.58
C ALA A 223 3.17 6.92 16.21
N TYR A 224 3.07 5.61 16.05
CA TYR A 224 2.78 4.95 14.79
C TYR A 224 1.39 5.30 14.23
N VAL A 225 0.36 5.06 15.03
CA VAL A 225 -1.02 5.35 14.63
C VAL A 225 -1.24 6.85 14.38
N PRO A 226 -0.82 7.78 15.27
CA PRO A 226 -0.93 9.20 15.00
C PRO A 226 -0.22 9.67 13.73
N LYS A 227 0.95 9.12 13.39
CA LYS A 227 1.65 9.46 12.14
C LYS A 227 0.80 9.12 10.91
N LEU A 228 0.18 7.94 10.89
CA LEU A 228 -0.70 7.55 9.80
C LEU A 228 -1.92 8.47 9.71
N LEU A 229 -2.58 8.74 10.83
CA LEU A 229 -3.78 9.58 10.85
C LEU A 229 -3.48 11.02 10.39
N VAL A 230 -2.34 11.58 10.78
CA VAL A 230 -1.89 12.89 10.31
C VAL A 230 -1.55 12.87 8.82
N LEU A 231 -1.00 11.77 8.31
CA LEU A 231 -0.80 11.60 6.85
C LEU A 231 -2.16 11.58 6.11
N CYS A 232 -3.15 10.88 6.64
CA CYS A 232 -4.52 10.90 6.10
C CYS A 232 -5.12 12.31 6.12
N GLU A 233 -4.90 13.06 7.19
CA GLU A 233 -5.34 14.46 7.31
C GLU A 233 -4.65 15.35 6.27
N LEU A 234 -3.34 15.21 6.08
CA LEU A 234 -2.58 15.90 5.04
C LEU A 234 -3.15 15.61 3.64
N ILE A 235 -3.40 14.33 3.34
CA ILE A 235 -3.96 13.91 2.05
C ILE A 235 -5.34 14.51 1.87
N ASN A 236 -6.17 14.49 2.90
CA ASN A 236 -7.53 15.02 2.86
C ASN A 236 -7.57 16.54 2.66
N ASN A 237 -6.70 17.28 3.35
CA ASN A 237 -6.67 18.75 3.27
C ASN A 237 -5.22 19.29 3.33
N PRO A 238 -4.46 19.21 2.22
CA PRO A 238 -3.08 19.68 2.19
C PRO A 238 -2.97 21.21 2.43
N LYS A 239 -4.02 21.97 2.13
CA LYS A 239 -4.03 23.41 2.38
C LYS A 239 -3.92 23.76 3.87
N SER A 240 -4.49 22.93 4.75
CA SER A 240 -4.38 23.13 6.20
C SER A 240 -2.96 22.90 6.74
N PHE A 241 -2.09 22.32 5.95
CA PHE A 241 -0.65 22.16 6.23
C PHE A 241 0.21 23.20 5.50
N GLU A 242 -0.40 24.09 4.73
CA GLU A 242 0.26 25.10 3.88
C GLU A 242 1.30 24.46 2.92
N VAL A 243 0.94 23.36 2.30
CA VAL A 243 1.74 22.63 1.32
C VAL A 243 0.94 22.25 0.09
N ASN A 244 1.65 21.94 -1.00
CA ASN A 244 1.08 21.34 -2.21
C ASN A 244 1.40 19.83 -2.21
N LEU A 245 0.39 19.00 -2.34
CA LEU A 245 0.57 17.55 -2.48
C LEU A 245 0.74 17.20 -3.96
N PRO A 246 1.97 16.84 -4.41
CA PRO A 246 2.20 16.52 -5.81
C PRO A 246 1.36 15.33 -6.26
N SER A 247 0.73 15.44 -7.42
CA SER A 247 -0.13 14.41 -7.99
C SER A 247 0.62 13.10 -8.26
N ILE A 248 -0.06 12.00 -8.01
CA ILE A 248 0.36 10.66 -8.44
C ILE A 248 -0.72 10.12 -9.38
N ALA A 249 -0.32 9.67 -10.56
CA ALA A 249 -1.25 9.14 -11.54
C ALA A 249 -2.02 7.92 -10.97
N ASN A 250 -3.35 7.94 -11.05
CA ASN A 250 -4.20 6.82 -10.63
C ASN A 250 -4.21 5.71 -11.68
N ARG A 251 -3.06 5.07 -11.87
CA ARG A 251 -2.88 3.94 -12.78
C ARG A 251 -1.74 3.03 -12.31
N PRO A 252 -1.73 1.75 -12.70
CA PRO A 252 -0.63 0.85 -12.38
C PRO A 252 0.72 1.42 -12.86
N TYR A 253 1.73 1.40 -12.01
CA TYR A 253 3.10 1.75 -12.39
C TYR A 253 3.81 0.58 -13.09
N PHE A 254 3.45 -0.66 -12.71
CA PHE A 254 4.01 -1.88 -13.27
C PHE A 254 2.89 -2.88 -13.59
N GLN A 255 3.20 -3.84 -14.45
CA GLN A 255 2.33 -4.95 -14.78
C GLN A 255 3.06 -6.27 -14.54
N ARG A 256 2.36 -7.24 -13.94
CA ARG A 256 2.90 -8.58 -13.76
C ARG A 256 2.78 -9.36 -15.07
N VAL A 257 3.92 -9.87 -15.56
CA VAL A 257 3.97 -10.74 -16.73
C VAL A 257 4.40 -12.13 -16.29
N LYS A 258 3.62 -13.15 -16.63
CA LYS A 258 3.98 -14.55 -16.40
C LYS A 258 4.81 -15.05 -17.59
N ILE A 259 6.01 -15.55 -17.30
CA ILE A 259 6.88 -16.15 -18.32
C ILE A 259 6.90 -17.68 -18.16
N PRO A 260 6.97 -18.45 -19.27
CA PRO A 260 6.86 -19.91 -19.23
C PRO A 260 8.14 -20.63 -18.75
N GLY A 261 9.23 -19.89 -18.52
CA GLY A 261 10.53 -20.46 -18.13
C GLY A 261 11.42 -19.45 -17.44
N GLN A 262 12.63 -19.86 -17.12
CA GLN A 262 13.65 -18.98 -16.56
C GLN A 262 14.11 -17.96 -17.63
N LEU A 263 14.19 -16.70 -17.24
CA LEU A 263 14.64 -15.59 -18.07
C LEU A 263 15.64 -14.76 -17.27
N ASP A 264 16.74 -14.40 -17.91
CA ASP A 264 17.70 -13.45 -17.34
C ASP A 264 17.09 -12.04 -17.28
N LEU A 265 17.40 -11.27 -16.21
CA LEU A 265 16.83 -9.93 -16.01
C LEU A 265 17.25 -8.94 -17.10
N MET A 266 18.45 -9.07 -17.67
CA MET A 266 18.90 -8.23 -18.80
C MET A 266 18.08 -8.54 -20.05
N GLN A 267 17.85 -9.83 -20.34
CA GLN A 267 16.99 -10.25 -21.45
C GLN A 267 15.53 -9.79 -21.24
N ALA A 268 15.04 -9.84 -19.97
CA ALA A 268 13.72 -9.32 -19.64
C ALA A 268 13.61 -7.81 -19.91
N ALA A 269 14.64 -7.05 -19.56
CA ALA A 269 14.70 -5.61 -19.83
C ALA A 269 14.68 -5.31 -21.32
N ASP A 270 15.51 -6.01 -22.11
CA ASP A 270 15.56 -5.87 -23.58
C ASP A 270 14.21 -6.19 -24.22
N LEU A 271 13.57 -7.29 -23.83
CA LEU A 271 12.26 -7.68 -24.35
C LEU A 271 11.15 -6.68 -23.99
N ALA A 272 11.22 -6.09 -22.81
CA ALA A 272 10.27 -5.09 -22.35
C ALA A 272 10.56 -3.68 -22.90
N GLY A 273 11.72 -3.46 -23.52
CA GLY A 273 12.18 -2.12 -23.96
C GLY A 273 12.45 -1.17 -22.79
N LEU A 274 12.84 -1.72 -21.63
CA LEU A 274 13.13 -1.00 -20.40
C LEU A 274 14.63 -1.00 -20.08
N LYS A 275 15.03 -0.08 -19.22
CA LYS A 275 16.39 -0.11 -18.68
C LYS A 275 16.51 -1.27 -17.66
N PRO A 276 17.68 -1.96 -17.62
CA PRO A 276 17.92 -3.03 -16.65
C PRO A 276 17.64 -2.62 -15.20
N GLU A 277 18.02 -1.39 -14.82
CA GLU A 277 17.80 -0.85 -13.48
C GLU A 277 16.31 -0.87 -13.10
N THR A 278 15.42 -0.55 -14.04
CA THR A 278 13.97 -0.58 -13.81
C THR A 278 13.46 -1.99 -13.50
N ILE A 279 13.99 -3.00 -14.22
CA ILE A 279 13.63 -4.39 -13.96
C ILE A 279 14.18 -4.85 -12.61
N TYR A 280 15.43 -4.50 -12.28
CA TYR A 280 16.03 -4.80 -10.97
C TYR A 280 15.27 -4.15 -9.80
N GLU A 281 14.75 -2.95 -10.00
CA GLU A 281 13.98 -2.23 -8.96
C GLU A 281 12.58 -2.82 -8.71
N LEU A 282 12.03 -3.57 -9.66
CA LEU A 282 10.69 -4.15 -9.59
C LEU A 282 10.69 -5.65 -9.24
N ASN A 283 11.86 -6.31 -9.18
CA ASN A 283 12.03 -7.76 -8.94
C ASN A 283 13.06 -8.05 -7.80
#